data_6afa2218e337ddc4c8ef4575d1e82207
#
_entry.id   6afa2218e337ddc4c8ef4575d1e82207
#
_cell.length_a   1.000
_cell.length_b   1.000
_cell.length_c   1.000
_cell.angle_alpha   90.00
_cell.angle_beta   90.00
_cell.angle_gamma   90.00
#
_symmetry.space_group_name_H-M   'P 1'
#
loop_
_entity.id
_entity.type
_entity.pdbx_description
1 polymer ?
#
loop_
_entity_poly.entity_id
_entity_poly.type
_entity_poly.pdbx_seq_one_letter_code
_entity_poly.pdbx_strand_id
1 'polypeptide(L)'
;MHFTITHPMHRHPYNPELVSGDGIAAVAVAAEAAGFHGFGFTDHPAPTQRWLEAGGHDALDPFVAMAFAAARTTTLRLIPNIVVLPYRNPFVVAKSGASLDLLSGGRFTLAVGVGYLKREFAALGVDYEERAALFDEALDVIRAIWTTDDVSFEGKHFTASGITAHPRPASDPHPPI
;
A
#
# COMPACT_ATOMS: atom_id res chain seq x y z
N MET A 1 -19.29 10.02 10.66
CA MET A 1 -18.79 8.64 10.45
C MET A 1 -18.14 8.59 9.09
N HIS A 2 -16.98 7.93 8.97
CA HIS A 2 -16.27 7.78 7.70
C HIS A 2 -16.36 6.33 7.22
N PHE A 3 -16.66 6.14 5.93
CA PHE A 3 -16.72 4.84 5.29
C PHE A 3 -15.66 4.75 4.22
N THR A 4 -14.93 3.64 4.21
CA THR A 4 -13.96 3.28 3.17
C THR A 4 -14.47 2.08 2.42
N ILE A 5 -14.29 2.06 1.11
CA ILE A 5 -14.62 0.92 0.26
C ILE A 5 -13.35 0.34 -0.36
N THR A 6 -13.26 -0.98 -0.40
CA THR A 6 -12.19 -1.68 -1.13
C THR A 6 -12.67 -1.96 -2.55
N HIS A 7 -11.78 -1.78 -3.53
CA HIS A 7 -12.06 -2.12 -4.92
C HIS A 7 -12.56 -3.57 -5.03
N PRO A 8 -13.62 -3.85 -5.79
CA PRO A 8 -14.35 -5.13 -5.74
C PRO A 8 -13.61 -6.27 -6.47
N MET A 9 -12.40 -6.60 -6.00
CA MET A 9 -11.59 -7.76 -6.41
C MET A 9 -11.53 -8.81 -5.29
N HIS A 10 -12.67 -9.20 -4.72
CA HIS A 10 -12.77 -10.06 -3.55
C HIS A 10 -13.05 -11.53 -3.86
N ARG A 11 -12.76 -11.98 -5.08
CA ARG A 11 -12.87 -13.38 -5.51
C ARG A 11 -11.86 -13.72 -6.60
N HIS A 12 -11.67 -15.02 -6.80
CA HIS A 12 -10.90 -15.59 -7.90
C HIS A 12 -11.83 -16.48 -8.77
N PRO A 13 -11.77 -16.43 -10.13
CA PRO A 13 -11.00 -15.45 -10.90
C PRO A 13 -11.63 -14.04 -10.83
N TYR A 14 -10.80 -13.01 -11.01
CA TYR A 14 -11.26 -11.63 -11.02
C TYR A 14 -12.19 -11.33 -12.21
N ASN A 15 -13.01 -10.27 -12.08
CA ASN A 15 -13.76 -9.73 -13.22
C ASN A 15 -12.82 -8.86 -14.09
N PRO A 16 -12.60 -9.21 -15.38
CA PRO A 16 -11.73 -8.46 -16.28
C PRO A 16 -12.08 -6.96 -16.44
N GLU A 17 -13.36 -6.60 -16.32
CA GLU A 17 -13.80 -5.21 -16.41
C GLU A 17 -13.25 -4.35 -15.25
N LEU A 18 -13.03 -4.97 -14.07
CA LEU A 18 -12.57 -4.27 -12.88
C LEU A 18 -11.04 -4.08 -12.83
N VAL A 19 -10.26 -4.81 -13.63
CA VAL A 19 -8.78 -4.72 -13.62
C VAL A 19 -8.22 -3.82 -14.71
N SER A 20 -9.08 -3.14 -15.46
CA SER A 20 -8.66 -2.12 -16.40
C SER A 20 -8.53 -0.75 -15.71
N GLY A 21 -7.73 0.15 -16.29
CA GLY A 21 -7.64 1.54 -15.81
C GLY A 21 -9.00 2.24 -15.79
N ASP A 22 -9.85 1.99 -16.79
CA ASP A 22 -11.21 2.53 -16.85
C ASP A 22 -12.12 1.91 -15.79
N GLY A 23 -12.00 0.61 -15.51
CA GLY A 23 -12.75 -0.07 -14.48
C GLY A 23 -12.42 0.47 -13.08
N ILE A 24 -11.13 0.65 -12.77
CA ILE A 24 -10.68 1.28 -11.52
C ILE A 24 -11.23 2.70 -11.42
N ALA A 25 -11.10 3.49 -12.48
CA ALA A 25 -11.57 4.87 -12.54
C ALA A 25 -13.09 4.97 -12.30
N ALA A 26 -13.88 4.11 -12.96
CA ALA A 26 -15.33 4.10 -12.84
C ALA A 26 -15.77 3.82 -11.38
N VAL A 27 -15.16 2.82 -10.73
CA VAL A 27 -15.48 2.48 -9.33
C VAL A 27 -15.03 3.58 -8.38
N ALA A 28 -13.83 4.16 -8.56
CA ALA A 28 -13.34 5.24 -7.70
C ALA A 28 -14.19 6.50 -7.81
N VAL A 29 -14.56 6.92 -9.02
CA VAL A 29 -15.44 8.08 -9.25
C VAL A 29 -16.83 7.83 -8.65
N ALA A 30 -17.39 6.63 -8.82
CA ALA A 30 -18.67 6.28 -8.22
C ALA A 30 -18.61 6.28 -6.68
N ALA A 31 -17.52 5.80 -6.08
CA ALA A 31 -17.30 5.84 -4.65
C ALA A 31 -17.22 7.29 -4.13
N GLU A 32 -16.49 8.17 -4.81
CA GLU A 32 -16.39 9.58 -4.49
C GLU A 32 -17.77 10.26 -4.56
N ALA A 33 -18.50 10.04 -5.65
CA ALA A 33 -19.85 10.61 -5.85
C ALA A 33 -20.86 10.09 -4.81
N ALA A 34 -20.71 8.86 -4.33
CA ALA A 34 -21.54 8.28 -3.28
C ALA A 34 -21.15 8.75 -1.86
N GLY A 35 -20.10 9.57 -1.71
CA GLY A 35 -19.67 10.15 -0.45
C GLY A 35 -18.83 9.20 0.43
N PHE A 36 -18.22 8.18 -0.14
CA PHE A 36 -17.21 7.41 0.58
C PHE A 36 -16.00 8.28 0.92
N HIS A 37 -15.46 8.08 2.13
CA HIS A 37 -14.29 8.83 2.60
C HIS A 37 -12.99 8.31 1.98
N GLY A 38 -12.88 7.00 1.78
CA GLY A 38 -11.67 6.37 1.27
C GLY A 38 -11.92 5.20 0.34
N PHE A 39 -10.90 4.89 -0.44
CA PHE A 39 -10.87 3.85 -1.44
C PHE A 39 -9.52 3.15 -1.43
N GLY A 40 -9.51 1.83 -1.53
CA GLY A 40 -8.26 1.08 -1.49
C GLY A 40 -8.31 -0.28 -2.15
N PHE A 41 -7.18 -0.96 -2.07
CA PHE A 41 -6.92 -2.27 -2.67
C PHE A 41 -6.25 -3.17 -1.64
N THR A 42 -6.41 -4.47 -1.80
CA THR A 42 -5.68 -5.50 -1.04
C THR A 42 -4.28 -5.70 -1.61
N ASP A 43 -3.43 -6.43 -0.88
CA ASP A 43 -2.02 -6.67 -1.25
C ASP A 43 -1.71 -8.17 -1.19
N HIS A 44 -1.77 -8.84 -2.34
CA HIS A 44 -1.43 -10.24 -2.52
C HIS A 44 -0.60 -10.41 -3.80
N PRO A 45 0.73 -10.19 -3.75
CA PRO A 45 1.59 -10.23 -4.94
C PRO A 45 1.78 -11.63 -5.54
N ALA A 46 1.74 -12.69 -4.71
CA ALA A 46 2.02 -14.04 -5.16
C ALA A 46 1.29 -15.12 -4.31
N PRO A 47 -0.06 -15.08 -4.20
CA PRO A 47 -0.81 -16.06 -3.45
C PRO A 47 -0.74 -17.43 -4.13
N THR A 48 -0.92 -18.51 -3.35
CA THR A 48 -0.96 -19.87 -3.92
C THR A 48 -2.28 -20.14 -4.62
N GLN A 49 -2.25 -20.95 -5.70
CA GLN A 49 -3.45 -21.41 -6.40
C GLN A 49 -4.47 -22.05 -5.42
N ARG A 50 -3.98 -22.87 -4.48
CA ARG A 50 -4.84 -23.49 -3.47
C ARG A 50 -5.59 -22.47 -2.61
N TRP A 51 -4.94 -21.34 -2.25
CA TRP A 51 -5.58 -20.30 -1.47
C TRP A 51 -6.63 -19.55 -2.29
N LEU A 52 -6.33 -19.25 -3.56
CA LEU A 52 -7.28 -18.64 -4.48
C LEU A 52 -8.53 -19.49 -4.65
N GLU A 53 -8.38 -20.80 -4.89
CA GLU A 53 -9.48 -21.76 -5.06
C GLU A 53 -10.27 -22.00 -3.76
N ALA A 54 -9.66 -21.80 -2.60
CA ALA A 54 -10.31 -21.96 -1.29
C ALA A 54 -11.08 -20.71 -0.82
N GLY A 55 -11.40 -19.78 -1.72
CA GLY A 55 -12.13 -18.55 -1.41
C GLY A 55 -11.23 -17.32 -1.23
N GLY A 56 -9.98 -17.42 -1.65
CA GLY A 56 -9.08 -16.27 -1.80
C GLY A 56 -9.50 -15.36 -2.95
N HIS A 57 -8.71 -14.35 -3.20
CA HIS A 57 -8.99 -13.36 -4.23
C HIS A 57 -7.74 -12.87 -4.93
N ASP A 58 -7.89 -12.40 -6.16
CA ASP A 58 -6.84 -11.72 -6.90
C ASP A 58 -6.63 -10.30 -6.36
N ALA A 59 -5.44 -9.75 -6.56
CA ALA A 59 -5.12 -8.39 -6.18
C ALA A 59 -4.23 -7.72 -7.24
N LEU A 60 -4.39 -6.41 -7.39
CA LEU A 60 -3.44 -5.55 -8.07
C LEU A 60 -2.40 -5.04 -7.06
N ASP A 61 -1.23 -4.60 -7.52
CA ASP A 61 -0.34 -3.84 -6.65
C ASP A 61 -1.07 -2.59 -6.13
N PRO A 62 -1.18 -2.40 -4.80
CA PRO A 62 -2.02 -1.36 -4.24
C PRO A 62 -1.54 0.05 -4.60
N PHE A 63 -0.23 0.32 -4.69
CA PHE A 63 0.28 1.64 -5.03
C PHE A 63 0.01 2.00 -6.49
N VAL A 64 0.19 1.03 -7.40
CA VAL A 64 -0.10 1.22 -8.83
C VAL A 64 -1.60 1.46 -9.03
N ALA A 65 -2.45 0.62 -8.44
CA ALA A 65 -3.89 0.74 -8.61
C ALA A 65 -4.46 2.02 -7.97
N MET A 66 -3.97 2.42 -6.79
CA MET A 66 -4.36 3.67 -6.15
C MET A 66 -3.94 4.91 -6.95
N ALA A 67 -2.84 4.85 -7.71
CA ALA A 67 -2.44 5.96 -8.58
C ALA A 67 -3.46 6.21 -9.70
N PHE A 68 -4.06 5.16 -10.28
CA PHE A 68 -5.16 5.30 -11.24
C PHE A 68 -6.40 5.94 -10.61
N ALA A 69 -6.77 5.51 -9.40
CA ALA A 69 -7.89 6.10 -8.66
C ALA A 69 -7.61 7.58 -8.31
N ALA A 70 -6.39 7.89 -7.87
CA ALA A 70 -5.96 9.25 -7.53
C ALA A 70 -6.11 10.23 -8.70
N ALA A 71 -5.73 9.79 -9.89
CA ALA A 71 -5.77 10.60 -11.10
C ALA A 71 -7.21 10.93 -11.58
N ARG A 72 -8.21 10.23 -11.08
CA ARG A 72 -9.62 10.35 -11.51
C ARG A 72 -10.54 10.89 -10.42
N THR A 73 -10.03 11.12 -9.22
CA THR A 73 -10.77 11.62 -8.05
C THR A 73 -10.10 12.85 -7.47
N THR A 74 -10.84 13.64 -6.68
CA THR A 74 -10.36 14.92 -6.15
C THR A 74 -10.36 14.99 -4.63
N THR A 75 -11.24 14.24 -3.97
CA THR A 75 -11.46 14.29 -2.51
C THR A 75 -11.30 12.92 -1.86
N LEU A 76 -11.47 11.83 -2.60
CA LEU A 76 -11.43 10.46 -2.11
C LEU A 76 -10.03 10.13 -1.57
N ARG A 77 -9.94 9.73 -0.30
CA ARG A 77 -8.68 9.29 0.30
C ARG A 77 -8.27 7.92 -0.24
N LEU A 78 -6.97 7.72 -0.35
CA LEU A 78 -6.36 6.49 -0.85
C LEU A 78 -5.83 5.70 0.34
N ILE A 79 -6.53 4.64 0.70
CA ILE A 79 -6.28 3.85 1.92
C ILE A 79 -6.20 2.38 1.53
N PRO A 80 -5.02 1.77 1.39
CA PRO A 80 -4.92 0.34 1.09
C PRO A 80 -5.58 -0.50 2.20
N ASN A 81 -6.08 -1.68 1.87
CA ASN A 81 -6.71 -2.58 2.84
C ASN A 81 -6.08 -3.99 2.77
N ILE A 82 -4.89 -4.11 3.22
CA ILE A 82 -3.77 -3.29 3.71
C ILE A 82 -2.54 -3.52 2.83
N VAL A 83 -1.48 -2.73 2.94
CA VAL A 83 -0.15 -3.12 2.44
C VAL A 83 0.48 -4.09 3.44
N VAL A 84 0.94 -5.25 2.96
CA VAL A 84 1.72 -6.18 3.78
C VAL A 84 3.16 -5.68 3.83
N LEU A 85 3.48 -4.91 4.87
CA LEU A 85 4.73 -4.17 4.93
C LEU A 85 5.99 -5.06 4.85
N PRO A 86 6.05 -6.25 5.52
CA PRO A 86 7.21 -7.14 5.42
C PRO A 86 7.50 -7.72 4.03
N TYR A 87 6.56 -7.65 3.09
CA TYR A 87 6.80 -8.09 1.71
C TYR A 87 7.71 -7.16 0.93
N ARG A 88 7.93 -5.93 1.40
CA ARG A 88 8.52 -4.84 0.63
C ARG A 88 9.70 -4.19 1.36
N ASN A 89 10.66 -3.72 0.60
CA ASN A 89 11.71 -2.88 1.15
C ASN A 89 11.10 -1.53 1.62
N PRO A 90 11.31 -1.11 2.89
CA PRO A 90 10.67 0.09 3.46
C PRO A 90 11.06 1.39 2.76
N PHE A 91 12.26 1.50 2.21
CA PHE A 91 12.68 2.68 1.43
C PHE A 91 11.86 2.82 0.13
N VAL A 92 11.53 1.68 -0.51
CA VAL A 92 10.67 1.66 -1.70
C VAL A 92 9.23 2.00 -1.33
N VAL A 93 8.72 1.46 -0.22
CA VAL A 93 7.38 1.78 0.29
C VAL A 93 7.27 3.27 0.64
N ALA A 94 8.27 3.81 1.34
CA ALA A 94 8.33 5.23 1.68
C ALA A 94 8.31 6.12 0.41
N LYS A 95 9.08 5.73 -0.62
CA LYS A 95 9.10 6.46 -1.90
C LYS A 95 7.74 6.38 -2.62
N SER A 96 7.15 5.21 -2.71
CA SER A 96 5.83 5.03 -3.34
C SER A 96 4.74 5.81 -2.62
N GLY A 97 4.72 5.74 -1.28
CA GLY A 97 3.78 6.48 -0.44
C GLY A 97 3.93 7.99 -0.56
N ALA A 98 5.17 8.51 -0.50
CA ALA A 98 5.45 9.94 -0.68
C ALA A 98 5.01 10.43 -2.07
N SER A 99 5.28 9.64 -3.11
CA SER A 99 4.87 9.98 -4.48
C SER A 99 3.35 10.03 -4.61
N LEU A 100 2.66 9.02 -4.09
CA LEU A 100 1.20 8.95 -4.14
C LEU A 100 0.55 10.09 -3.32
N ASP A 101 1.09 10.39 -2.14
CA ASP A 101 0.62 11.48 -1.30
C ASP A 101 0.79 12.84 -2.00
N LEU A 102 1.98 13.10 -2.54
CA LEU A 102 2.26 14.33 -3.28
C LEU A 102 1.37 14.49 -4.51
N LEU A 103 1.27 13.46 -5.36
CA LEU A 103 0.49 13.49 -6.60
C LEU A 103 -1.02 13.55 -6.35
N SER A 104 -1.48 13.06 -5.21
CA SER A 104 -2.89 13.14 -4.81
C SER A 104 -3.25 14.40 -4.00
N GLY A 105 -2.27 15.26 -3.67
CA GLY A 105 -2.49 16.44 -2.85
C GLY A 105 -2.80 16.13 -1.39
N GLY A 106 -2.08 15.17 -0.79
CA GLY A 106 -2.19 14.82 0.64
C GLY A 106 -3.35 13.87 0.97
N ARG A 107 -3.86 13.11 -0.02
CA ARG A 107 -4.99 12.18 0.18
C ARG A 107 -4.58 10.76 0.53
N PHE A 108 -3.30 10.45 0.63
CA PHE A 108 -2.82 9.11 0.96
C PHE A 108 -2.85 8.84 2.48
N THR A 109 -3.13 7.61 2.86
CA THR A 109 -2.98 7.04 4.19
C THR A 109 -2.34 5.67 4.04
N LEU A 110 -1.25 5.42 4.74
CA LEU A 110 -0.54 4.14 4.69
C LEU A 110 -1.13 3.16 5.71
N ALA A 111 -2.16 2.40 5.33
CA ALA A 111 -2.66 1.32 6.16
C ALA A 111 -1.85 0.04 5.90
N VAL A 112 -1.25 -0.52 6.94
CA VAL A 112 -0.28 -1.60 6.87
C VAL A 112 -0.60 -2.76 7.80
N GLY A 113 -0.06 -3.94 7.49
CA GLY A 113 -0.17 -5.13 8.32
C GLY A 113 1.02 -6.06 8.16
N VAL A 114 1.09 -7.05 9.07
CA VAL A 114 2.23 -8.00 9.14
C VAL A 114 2.14 -9.14 8.12
N GLY A 115 0.96 -9.39 7.52
CA GLY A 115 0.74 -10.52 6.63
C GLY A 115 0.60 -11.87 7.32
N TYR A 116 0.07 -12.87 6.59
CA TYR A 116 -0.26 -14.19 7.15
C TYR A 116 -0.01 -15.37 6.22
N LEU A 117 0.19 -15.17 4.93
CA LEU A 117 0.36 -16.26 3.94
C LEU A 117 1.81 -16.73 3.86
N LYS A 118 2.21 -17.72 4.66
CA LYS A 118 3.59 -18.26 4.73
C LYS A 118 4.22 -18.54 3.36
N ARG A 119 3.45 -19.08 2.41
CA ARG A 119 3.97 -19.41 1.08
C ARG A 119 4.23 -18.18 0.22
N GLU A 120 3.47 -17.12 0.44
CA GLU A 120 3.69 -15.82 -0.22
C GLU A 120 4.97 -15.18 0.31
N PHE A 121 5.22 -15.22 1.64
CA PHE A 121 6.50 -14.84 2.24
C PHE A 121 7.68 -15.59 1.61
N ALA A 122 7.57 -16.90 1.48
CA ALA A 122 8.61 -17.73 0.89
C ALA A 122 8.87 -17.37 -0.59
N ALA A 123 7.81 -17.10 -1.36
CA ALA A 123 7.93 -16.69 -2.76
C ALA A 123 8.64 -15.33 -2.91
N LEU A 124 8.45 -14.44 -1.94
CA LEU A 124 9.08 -13.12 -1.89
C LEU A 124 10.48 -13.13 -1.24
N GLY A 125 10.97 -14.29 -0.79
CA GLY A 125 12.27 -14.43 -0.15
C GLY A 125 12.34 -13.84 1.27
N VAL A 126 11.19 -13.70 1.94
CA VAL A 126 11.08 -13.10 3.28
C VAL A 126 10.83 -14.19 4.33
N ASP A 127 11.55 -14.13 5.45
CA ASP A 127 11.32 -15.05 6.55
C ASP A 127 10.00 -14.71 7.27
N TYR A 128 9.08 -15.65 7.24
CA TYR A 128 7.76 -15.49 7.88
C TYR A 128 7.86 -15.32 9.39
N GLU A 129 8.81 -15.97 10.05
CA GLU A 129 8.93 -15.89 11.51
C GLU A 129 9.48 -14.52 11.96
N GLU A 130 10.20 -13.82 11.08
CA GLU A 130 10.72 -12.47 11.34
C GLU A 130 9.70 -11.34 10.99
N ARG A 131 8.51 -11.67 10.48
CA ARG A 131 7.55 -10.67 9.94
C ARG A 131 7.17 -9.55 10.91
N ALA A 132 7.10 -9.83 12.22
CA ALA A 132 6.77 -8.82 13.22
C ALA A 132 7.93 -7.84 13.41
N ALA A 133 9.16 -8.35 13.55
CA ALA A 133 10.36 -7.53 13.67
C ALA A 133 10.61 -6.69 12.39
N LEU A 134 10.43 -7.31 11.21
CA LEU A 134 10.50 -6.61 9.92
C LEU A 134 9.46 -5.48 9.82
N PHE A 135 8.26 -5.72 10.31
CA PHE A 135 7.18 -4.73 10.31
C PHE A 135 7.51 -3.51 11.18
N ASP A 136 7.93 -3.76 12.42
CA ASP A 136 8.24 -2.68 13.37
C ASP A 136 9.41 -1.83 12.86
N GLU A 137 10.49 -2.48 12.44
CA GLU A 137 11.68 -1.81 11.93
C GLU A 137 11.40 -1.04 10.61
N ALA A 138 10.57 -1.61 9.73
CA ALA A 138 10.15 -0.95 8.50
C ALA A 138 9.33 0.33 8.76
N LEU A 139 8.48 0.35 9.78
CA LEU A 139 7.74 1.55 10.19
C LEU A 139 8.68 2.67 10.65
N ASP A 140 9.70 2.33 11.43
CA ASP A 140 10.68 3.32 11.90
C ASP A 140 11.47 3.90 10.74
N VAL A 141 11.91 3.06 9.80
CA VAL A 141 12.58 3.51 8.57
C VAL A 141 11.69 4.44 7.75
N ILE A 142 10.42 4.08 7.54
CA ILE A 142 9.49 4.89 6.74
C ILE A 142 9.29 6.26 7.37
N ARG A 143 9.05 6.32 8.69
CA ARG A 143 8.88 7.59 9.42
C ARG A 143 10.13 8.46 9.30
N ALA A 144 11.32 7.88 9.52
CA ALA A 144 12.58 8.59 9.42
C ALA A 144 12.78 9.20 8.03
N ILE A 145 12.59 8.40 6.97
CA ILE A 145 12.78 8.83 5.57
C ILE A 145 11.77 9.92 5.16
N TRP A 146 10.57 9.90 5.70
CA TRP A 146 9.55 10.92 5.38
C TRP A 146 9.79 12.25 6.07
N THR A 147 10.48 12.26 7.22
CA THR A 147 10.57 13.45 8.08
C THR A 147 11.98 14.04 8.17
N THR A 148 13.02 13.27 7.84
CA THR A 148 14.42 13.67 8.10
C THR A 148 15.25 13.55 6.83
N ASP A 149 16.21 14.47 6.62
CA ASP A 149 17.29 14.33 5.65
C ASP A 149 18.51 13.71 6.32
N ASP A 150 19.44 13.18 5.51
CA ASP A 150 20.66 12.54 5.98
C ASP A 150 20.41 11.44 7.00
N VAL A 151 19.40 10.59 6.71
CA VAL A 151 18.98 9.51 7.60
C VAL A 151 20.07 8.46 7.70
N SER A 152 20.52 8.23 8.94
CA SER A 152 21.32 7.06 9.31
C SER A 152 20.48 6.16 10.20
N PHE A 153 20.38 4.89 9.83
CA PHE A 153 19.58 3.87 10.52
C PHE A 153 20.37 2.59 10.63
N GLU A 154 20.42 1.99 11.80
CA GLU A 154 21.11 0.73 12.05
C GLU A 154 20.16 -0.21 12.80
N GLY A 155 19.50 -1.10 12.04
CA GLY A 155 18.59 -2.11 12.55
C GLY A 155 19.09 -3.52 12.29
N LYS A 156 18.30 -4.50 12.68
CA LYS A 156 18.58 -5.92 12.42
C LYS A 156 18.39 -6.27 10.93
N HIS A 157 17.41 -5.66 10.29
CA HIS A 157 16.98 -6.01 8.92
C HIS A 157 17.31 -4.92 7.91
N PHE A 158 17.34 -3.66 8.34
CA PHE A 158 17.57 -2.53 7.46
C PHE A 158 18.70 -1.65 7.97
N THR A 159 19.51 -1.15 7.06
CA THR A 159 20.58 -0.18 7.36
C THR A 159 20.52 0.96 6.36
N ALA A 160 20.85 2.16 6.82
CA ALA A 160 21.02 3.34 5.97
C ALA A 160 22.12 4.22 6.51
N SER A 161 22.83 4.91 5.64
CA SER A 161 23.90 5.85 6.03
C SER A 161 23.83 7.07 5.12
N GLY A 162 23.42 8.21 5.68
CA GLY A 162 23.35 9.48 4.96
C GLY A 162 22.34 9.50 3.81
N ILE A 163 21.17 8.87 4.00
CA ILE A 163 20.15 8.75 2.95
C ILE A 163 19.15 9.90 3.02
N THR A 164 18.92 10.58 1.90
CA THR A 164 17.86 11.58 1.75
C THR A 164 16.91 11.17 0.62
N ALA A 165 15.60 11.21 0.88
CA ALA A 165 14.57 10.83 -0.09
C ALA A 165 13.64 11.99 -0.43
N HIS A 166 13.93 12.67 -1.53
CA HIS A 166 13.07 13.69 -2.12
C HIS A 166 12.38 13.22 -3.41
N PRO A 167 11.20 13.80 -3.80
CA PRO A 167 10.43 14.75 -3.02
C PRO A 167 9.82 14.11 -1.77
N ARG A 168 9.55 14.95 -0.75
CA ARG A 168 8.81 14.54 0.45
C ARG A 168 7.32 14.41 0.16
N PRO A 169 6.54 13.71 1.04
CA PRO A 169 5.07 13.74 0.97
C PRO A 169 4.54 15.18 1.06
N ALA A 170 3.30 15.37 0.62
CA ALA A 170 2.58 16.63 0.78
C ALA A 170 2.04 16.81 2.21
N SER A 171 1.75 15.70 2.89
CA SER A 171 1.23 15.70 4.27
C SER A 171 2.33 16.01 5.28
N ASP A 172 2.01 16.83 6.30
CA ASP A 172 2.93 17.23 7.38
C ASP A 172 2.47 16.62 8.73
N PRO A 173 3.36 15.99 9.51
CA PRO A 173 4.78 15.70 9.23
C PRO A 173 4.99 14.58 8.22
N HIS A 174 3.99 13.76 7.95
CA HIS A 174 3.96 12.65 6.98
C HIS A 174 2.53 12.18 6.77
N PRO A 175 2.24 11.36 5.73
CA PRO A 175 0.95 10.69 5.58
C PRO A 175 0.56 9.93 6.84
N PRO A 176 -0.73 9.89 7.22
CA PRO A 176 -1.20 9.05 8.33
C PRO A 176 -0.81 7.57 8.11
N ILE A 177 -0.48 6.88 9.21
CA ILE A 177 -0.17 5.44 9.22
C ILE A 177 -1.16 4.73 10.16
#